data_e699ec211f3f13d10adb17f2dd853a94
#
_entry.id   e699ec211f3f13d10adb17f2dd853a94
#
_cell.length_a   1.000
_cell.length_b   1.000
_cell.length_c   1.000
_cell.angle_alpha   90.00
_cell.angle_beta   90.00
_cell.angle_gamma   90.00
#
_symmetry.space_group_name_H-M   'P 1'
#
loop_
_entity.id
_entity.type
_entity.pdbx_description
1 polymer ?
#
loop_
_entity_poly.entity_id
_entity_poly.type
_entity_poly.pdbx_seq_one_letter_code
_entity_poly.pdbx_strand_id
1 'polypeptide(L)'
;MKLALSEISTVNSTFAEDVAAYAAAGFDAIGIWEFKLPDDDEANLALLRQHGLTVANCVPTVPTILQLGIPGMEGPADPEIRIEGLCASMRRLAAYDPESVLCLTGPLAGRTPDDGRAIVIDGLRRAAAAAREVDVTLALEPAHRTQRETTSFVNSIEDALALLHDAGLDEVGLLLDVYHLWDDPALWDLIARASYRIAGVHFADWPTEAGRTDRVLPGEGVGRTKEVVDALALSGWDGSLDVEIFSEPDRFWAHPVDEAARRALAAVSALVV
;
A
#
# COMPACT_ATOMS: atom_id res chain seq x y z
N MET A 1 -3.42 9.35 14.64
CA MET A 1 -3.24 8.89 13.24
C MET A 1 -3.02 10.10 12.37
N LYS A 2 -2.09 10.05 11.44
CA LYS A 2 -1.86 11.07 10.39
C LYS A 2 -2.75 10.78 9.19
N LEU A 3 -2.97 11.79 8.33
CA LEU A 3 -3.69 11.64 7.07
C LEU A 3 -2.70 11.74 5.91
N ALA A 4 -2.70 10.75 5.02
CA ALA A 4 -1.87 10.69 3.84
C ALA A 4 -2.70 10.50 2.57
N LEU A 5 -2.15 10.88 1.43
CA LEU A 5 -2.69 10.58 0.12
C LEU A 5 -1.62 9.89 -0.73
N SER A 6 -1.97 8.74 -1.26
CA SER A 6 -1.11 7.94 -2.13
C SER A 6 -1.06 8.53 -3.54
N GLU A 7 0.13 8.62 -4.13
CA GLU A 7 0.36 9.19 -5.46
C GLU A 7 -0.39 8.49 -6.60
N ILE A 8 -0.79 7.22 -6.43
CA ILE A 8 -1.63 6.56 -7.43
C ILE A 8 -3.02 7.18 -7.52
N SER A 9 -3.50 7.82 -6.45
CA SER A 9 -4.77 8.53 -6.44
C SER A 9 -4.79 9.72 -7.42
N THR A 10 -3.61 10.23 -7.74
CA THR A 10 -3.37 11.35 -8.68
C THR A 10 -2.36 10.95 -9.75
N VAL A 11 -2.56 9.79 -10.35
CA VAL A 11 -1.62 9.14 -11.28
C VAL A 11 -1.17 10.03 -12.46
N ASN A 12 -2.01 11.00 -12.85
CA ASN A 12 -1.76 11.88 -13.98
C ASN A 12 -0.90 13.12 -13.65
N SER A 13 -0.58 13.34 -12.37
CA SER A 13 0.27 14.45 -11.90
C SER A 13 1.71 13.99 -11.68
N THR A 14 2.63 14.93 -11.62
CA THR A 14 4.03 14.70 -11.25
C THR A 14 4.19 14.66 -9.72
N PHE A 15 5.29 14.07 -9.23
CA PHE A 15 5.64 14.08 -7.81
C PHE A 15 5.60 15.50 -7.19
N ALA A 16 6.14 16.49 -7.90
CA ALA A 16 6.17 17.88 -7.41
C ALA A 16 4.77 18.50 -7.30
N GLU A 17 3.88 18.20 -8.25
CA GLU A 17 2.48 18.64 -8.21
C GLU A 17 1.73 17.95 -7.07
N ASP A 18 1.96 16.65 -6.84
CA ASP A 18 1.38 15.91 -5.72
C ASP A 18 1.79 16.50 -4.37
N VAL A 19 3.10 16.68 -4.16
CA VAL A 19 3.63 17.26 -2.91
C VAL A 19 3.01 18.63 -2.63
N ALA A 20 2.95 19.50 -3.64
CA ALA A 20 2.37 20.82 -3.48
C ALA A 20 0.86 20.78 -3.18
N ALA A 21 0.10 19.95 -3.91
CA ALA A 21 -1.35 19.85 -3.76
C ALA A 21 -1.75 19.20 -2.44
N TYR A 22 -1.04 18.14 -2.02
CA TYR A 22 -1.35 17.42 -0.77
C TYR A 22 -1.08 18.30 0.45
N ALA A 23 0.07 18.98 0.47
CA ALA A 23 0.36 19.93 1.53
C ALA A 23 -0.64 21.10 1.56
N ALA A 24 -0.99 21.66 0.39
CA ALA A 24 -1.98 22.75 0.30
C ALA A 24 -3.39 22.31 0.72
N ALA A 25 -3.76 21.05 0.48
CA ALA A 25 -5.01 20.48 0.97
C ALA A 25 -5.02 20.30 2.50
N GLY A 26 -3.87 20.00 3.12
CA GLY A 26 -3.73 19.82 4.57
C GLY A 26 -3.43 18.38 4.99
N PHE A 27 -2.90 17.54 4.12
CA PHE A 27 -2.38 16.22 4.48
C PHE A 27 -1.09 16.34 5.31
N ASP A 28 -0.86 15.37 6.19
CA ASP A 28 0.34 15.25 7.03
C ASP A 28 1.46 14.48 6.33
N ALA A 29 1.08 13.59 5.40
CA ALA A 29 1.99 12.67 4.75
C ALA A 29 1.59 12.37 3.30
N ILE A 30 2.50 11.75 2.56
CA ILE A 30 2.33 11.26 1.19
C ILE A 30 2.64 9.78 1.13
N GLY A 31 1.80 8.99 0.43
CA GLY A 31 2.13 7.63 0.01
C GLY A 31 2.89 7.67 -1.31
N ILE A 32 4.15 7.22 -1.31
CA ILE A 32 5.03 7.30 -2.47
C ILE A 32 4.87 6.08 -3.38
N TRP A 33 4.70 6.34 -4.68
CA TRP A 33 4.86 5.34 -5.72
C TRP A 33 6.19 5.57 -6.45
N GLU A 34 7.16 4.68 -6.24
CA GLU A 34 8.55 4.88 -6.67
C GLU A 34 8.69 5.21 -8.17
N PHE A 35 7.80 4.71 -9.04
CA PHE A 35 7.84 5.03 -10.47
C PHE A 35 7.54 6.51 -10.78
N LYS A 36 6.95 7.26 -9.84
CA LYS A 36 6.71 8.71 -9.96
C LYS A 36 7.85 9.55 -9.41
N LEU A 37 8.75 8.97 -8.62
CA LEU A 37 9.90 9.68 -8.08
C LEU A 37 10.88 10.05 -9.19
N PRO A 38 11.27 11.34 -9.31
CA PRO A 38 12.44 11.73 -10.09
C PRO A 38 13.73 11.08 -9.57
N ASP A 39 14.76 11.01 -10.41
CA ASP A 39 16.04 10.36 -10.06
C ASP A 39 16.86 11.14 -9.00
N ASP A 40 16.57 12.40 -8.78
CA ASP A 40 17.24 13.25 -7.79
C ASP A 40 16.57 13.16 -6.42
N ASP A 41 16.96 12.13 -5.66
CA ASP A 41 16.39 11.88 -4.33
C ASP A 41 16.69 13.02 -3.33
N GLU A 42 17.80 13.76 -3.48
CA GLU A 42 18.11 14.92 -2.62
C GLU A 42 17.12 16.06 -2.87
N ALA A 43 16.83 16.36 -4.13
CA ALA A 43 15.83 17.37 -4.50
C ALA A 43 14.41 16.94 -4.06
N ASN A 44 14.06 15.68 -4.20
CA ASN A 44 12.77 15.13 -3.75
C ASN A 44 12.59 15.29 -2.24
N LEU A 45 13.60 14.94 -1.45
CA LEU A 45 13.60 15.10 0.00
C LEU A 45 13.57 16.57 0.43
N ALA A 46 14.25 17.47 -0.30
CA ALA A 46 14.18 18.90 -0.05
C ALA A 46 12.76 19.44 -0.27
N LEU A 47 12.08 18.97 -1.33
CA LEU A 47 10.70 19.35 -1.63
C LEU A 47 9.72 18.88 -0.54
N LEU A 48 9.82 17.63 -0.09
CA LEU A 48 8.99 17.11 1.01
C LEU A 48 9.18 17.94 2.28
N ARG A 49 10.43 18.23 2.66
CA ARG A 49 10.73 19.07 3.83
C ARG A 49 10.19 20.49 3.68
N GLN A 50 10.29 21.08 2.49
CA GLN A 50 9.75 22.43 2.22
C GLN A 50 8.24 22.50 2.44
N HIS A 51 7.53 21.43 2.10
CA HIS A 51 6.08 21.35 2.23
C HIS A 51 5.61 20.73 3.55
N GLY A 52 6.53 20.24 4.38
CA GLY A 52 6.22 19.67 5.70
C GLY A 52 5.54 18.30 5.65
N LEU A 53 5.62 17.57 4.53
CA LEU A 53 5.07 16.24 4.40
C LEU A 53 6.06 15.18 4.91
N THR A 54 5.56 14.23 5.71
CA THR A 54 6.23 12.96 6.00
C THR A 54 5.85 11.90 4.96
N VAL A 55 6.51 10.74 4.98
CA VAL A 55 6.18 9.64 4.06
C VAL A 55 5.44 8.55 4.83
N ALA A 56 4.27 8.18 4.35
CA ALA A 56 3.47 7.09 4.88
C ALA A 56 4.00 5.75 4.35
N ASN A 57 3.37 5.20 3.33
CA ASN A 57 3.80 3.96 2.73
C ASN A 57 4.54 4.23 1.41
N CYS A 58 5.48 3.35 1.06
CA CYS A 58 6.12 3.38 -0.25
C CYS A 58 5.77 2.11 -1.04
N VAL A 59 5.39 2.30 -2.30
CA VAL A 59 5.16 1.21 -3.26
C VAL A 59 6.36 1.15 -4.22
N PRO A 60 7.16 0.07 -4.18
CA PRO A 60 8.29 -0.13 -5.08
C PRO A 60 7.88 -0.15 -6.55
N THR A 61 8.78 0.20 -7.46
CA THR A 61 8.56 0.07 -8.91
C THR A 61 8.21 -1.38 -9.31
N VAL A 62 8.77 -2.36 -8.60
CA VAL A 62 8.44 -3.78 -8.76
C VAL A 62 7.93 -4.31 -7.41
N PRO A 63 6.63 -4.14 -7.09
CA PRO A 63 6.12 -4.39 -5.74
C PRO A 63 5.82 -5.86 -5.44
N THR A 64 5.92 -6.76 -6.43
CA THR A 64 5.53 -8.17 -6.29
C THR A 64 6.69 -9.11 -6.61
N ILE A 65 6.74 -10.26 -5.94
CA ILE A 65 7.75 -11.31 -6.15
C ILE A 65 7.45 -12.13 -7.41
N LEU A 66 6.19 -12.51 -7.63
CA LEU A 66 5.73 -13.12 -8.87
C LEU A 66 5.13 -12.03 -9.77
N GLN A 67 5.12 -12.27 -11.08
CA GLN A 67 4.65 -11.29 -12.07
C GLN A 67 3.17 -10.96 -11.87
N LEU A 68 2.83 -9.67 -11.87
CA LEU A 68 1.44 -9.21 -11.85
C LEU A 68 0.69 -9.65 -13.10
N GLY A 69 -0.60 -9.93 -12.94
CA GLY A 69 -1.52 -10.22 -14.03
C GLY A 69 -2.36 -8.99 -14.45
N ILE A 70 -1.88 -7.77 -14.17
CA ILE A 70 -2.57 -6.52 -14.51
C ILE A 70 -1.94 -5.96 -15.80
N PRO A 71 -2.73 -5.83 -16.89
CA PRO A 71 -2.22 -5.29 -18.17
C PRO A 71 -1.55 -3.92 -18.00
N GLY A 72 -0.31 -3.83 -18.50
CA GLY A 72 0.49 -2.61 -18.43
C GLY A 72 1.28 -2.42 -17.12
N MET A 73 1.06 -3.28 -16.12
CA MET A 73 1.79 -3.28 -14.85
C MET A 73 2.55 -4.59 -14.58
N GLU A 74 2.66 -5.47 -15.57
CA GLU A 74 3.21 -6.83 -15.39
C GLU A 74 4.65 -6.79 -14.90
N GLY A 75 5.45 -5.86 -15.41
CA GLY A 75 6.89 -5.77 -15.11
C GLY A 75 7.66 -7.01 -15.56
N PRO A 76 8.87 -7.26 -15.03
CA PRO A 76 9.69 -8.43 -15.38
C PRO A 76 8.98 -9.75 -15.14
N ALA A 77 9.13 -10.73 -16.04
CA ALA A 77 8.54 -12.06 -15.86
C ALA A 77 9.36 -12.97 -14.93
N ASP A 78 10.67 -12.73 -14.84
CA ASP A 78 11.58 -13.51 -14.02
C ASP A 78 11.49 -13.09 -12.54
N PRO A 79 11.12 -14.00 -11.62
CA PRO A 79 11.06 -13.71 -10.19
C PRO A 79 12.39 -13.22 -9.60
N GLU A 80 13.53 -13.71 -10.12
CA GLU A 80 14.85 -13.29 -9.63
C GLU A 80 15.09 -11.79 -9.89
N ILE A 81 14.79 -11.32 -11.10
CA ILE A 81 14.89 -9.89 -11.46
C ILE A 81 13.94 -9.05 -10.58
N ARG A 82 12.76 -9.58 -10.28
CA ARG A 82 11.79 -8.90 -9.42
C ARG A 82 12.28 -8.77 -7.99
N ILE A 83 12.81 -9.84 -7.42
CA ILE A 83 13.36 -9.86 -6.06
C ILE A 83 14.56 -8.90 -5.94
N GLU A 84 15.45 -8.90 -6.94
CA GLU A 84 16.57 -7.94 -6.99
C GLU A 84 16.06 -6.49 -7.06
N GLY A 85 15.06 -6.22 -7.90
CA GLY A 85 14.41 -4.92 -8.01
C GLY A 85 13.78 -4.48 -6.69
N LEU A 86 13.03 -5.36 -6.03
CA LEU A 86 12.43 -5.09 -4.72
C LEU A 86 13.50 -4.76 -3.66
N CYS A 87 14.60 -5.53 -3.61
CA CYS A 87 15.72 -5.24 -2.70
C CYS A 87 16.41 -3.90 -3.01
N ALA A 88 16.51 -3.53 -4.28
CA ALA A 88 17.05 -2.23 -4.68
C ALA A 88 16.12 -1.09 -4.26
N SER A 89 14.81 -1.24 -4.45
CA SER A 89 13.80 -0.28 -3.98
C SER A 89 13.85 -0.11 -2.46
N MET A 90 13.99 -1.18 -1.67
CA MET A 90 14.15 -1.06 -0.20
C MET A 90 15.31 -0.12 0.16
N ARG A 91 16.47 -0.28 -0.51
CA ARG A 91 17.65 0.56 -0.26
C ARG A 91 17.47 2.01 -0.67
N ARG A 92 16.81 2.27 -1.80
CA ARG A 92 16.52 3.63 -2.27
C ARG A 92 15.50 4.32 -1.38
N LEU A 93 14.37 3.65 -1.13
CA LEU A 93 13.24 4.24 -0.42
C LEU A 93 13.52 4.47 1.07
N ALA A 94 14.50 3.78 1.65
CA ALA A 94 14.95 4.05 3.02
C ALA A 94 15.37 5.51 3.26
N ALA A 95 15.89 6.20 2.24
CA ALA A 95 16.25 7.62 2.35
C ALA A 95 15.06 8.54 2.65
N TYR A 96 13.84 8.07 2.36
CA TYR A 96 12.59 8.82 2.56
C TYR A 96 11.98 8.62 3.95
N ASP A 97 12.55 7.74 4.79
CA ASP A 97 12.07 7.41 6.14
C ASP A 97 10.57 7.06 6.18
N PRO A 98 10.10 6.10 5.34
CA PRO A 98 8.70 5.72 5.27
C PRO A 98 8.27 4.92 6.49
N GLU A 99 6.98 4.98 6.86
CA GLU A 99 6.40 4.11 7.89
C GLU A 99 6.51 2.63 7.47
N SER A 100 6.31 2.35 6.16
CA SER A 100 6.55 1.01 5.60
C SER A 100 6.84 1.03 4.10
N VAL A 101 7.45 -0.05 3.62
CA VAL A 101 7.60 -0.35 2.18
C VAL A 101 6.84 -1.62 1.86
N LEU A 102 5.93 -1.53 0.90
CA LEU A 102 5.03 -2.58 0.47
C LEU A 102 5.75 -3.73 -0.25
N CYS A 103 5.26 -4.95 -0.03
CA CYS A 103 5.51 -6.12 -0.88
C CYS A 103 4.23 -6.93 -1.05
N LEU A 104 3.93 -7.34 -2.30
CA LEU A 104 2.89 -8.33 -2.62
C LEU A 104 3.53 -9.63 -3.12
N THR A 105 2.78 -10.72 -3.06
CA THR A 105 3.29 -12.01 -3.58
C THR A 105 3.26 -12.07 -5.10
N GLY A 106 2.30 -11.45 -5.75
CA GLY A 106 1.90 -11.73 -7.13
C GLY A 106 0.99 -12.97 -7.23
N PRO A 107 0.29 -13.18 -8.34
CA PRO A 107 -0.53 -14.37 -8.61
C PRO A 107 0.35 -15.58 -8.94
N LEU A 108 -0.18 -16.79 -8.78
CA LEU A 108 0.54 -18.04 -9.14
C LEU A 108 0.84 -18.14 -10.65
N ALA A 109 0.00 -17.58 -11.50
CA ALA A 109 0.18 -17.53 -12.97
C ALA A 109 0.52 -18.90 -13.59
N GLY A 110 -0.23 -19.94 -13.21
CA GLY A 110 -0.05 -21.32 -13.69
C GLY A 110 1.02 -22.14 -12.99
N ARG A 111 1.72 -21.59 -11.99
CA ARG A 111 2.61 -22.36 -11.11
C ARG A 111 1.81 -23.23 -10.15
N THR A 112 2.42 -24.32 -9.66
CA THR A 112 1.84 -25.04 -8.54
C THR A 112 1.87 -24.16 -7.28
N PRO A 113 0.94 -24.35 -6.33
CA PRO A 113 0.98 -23.62 -5.06
C PRO A 113 2.32 -23.76 -4.31
N ASP A 114 2.90 -24.96 -4.31
CA ASP A 114 4.17 -25.24 -3.63
C ASP A 114 5.34 -24.51 -4.28
N ASP A 115 5.43 -24.53 -5.63
CA ASP A 115 6.48 -23.80 -6.35
C ASP A 115 6.35 -22.28 -6.15
N GLY A 116 5.14 -21.75 -6.29
CA GLY A 116 4.88 -20.32 -6.09
C GLY A 116 5.22 -19.87 -4.67
N ARG A 117 4.81 -20.68 -3.68
CA ARG A 117 5.10 -20.42 -2.26
C ARG A 117 6.61 -20.46 -1.96
N ALA A 118 7.35 -21.43 -2.51
CA ALA A 118 8.79 -21.54 -2.30
C ALA A 118 9.54 -20.30 -2.85
N ILE A 119 9.19 -19.84 -4.05
CA ILE A 119 9.77 -18.64 -4.66
C ILE A 119 9.45 -17.40 -3.79
N VAL A 120 8.21 -17.28 -3.33
CA VAL A 120 7.79 -16.12 -2.53
C VAL A 120 8.45 -16.10 -1.16
N ILE A 121 8.61 -17.25 -0.51
CA ILE A 121 9.33 -17.35 0.77
C ILE A 121 10.79 -16.91 0.61
N ASP A 122 11.48 -17.34 -0.45
CA ASP A 122 12.86 -16.89 -0.73
C ASP A 122 12.91 -15.38 -0.97
N GLY A 123 12.01 -14.87 -1.81
CA GLY A 123 11.92 -13.44 -2.11
C GLY A 123 11.65 -12.59 -0.88
N LEU A 124 10.70 -12.99 -0.03
CA LEU A 124 10.40 -12.31 1.22
C LEU A 124 11.59 -12.28 2.17
N ARG A 125 12.33 -13.39 2.31
CA ARG A 125 13.53 -13.44 3.14
C ARG A 125 14.60 -12.48 2.65
N ARG A 126 14.82 -12.41 1.36
CA ARG A 126 15.79 -11.48 0.74
C ARG A 126 15.35 -10.03 0.89
N ALA A 127 14.09 -9.72 0.64
CA ALA A 127 13.51 -8.38 0.84
C ALA A 127 13.61 -7.95 2.31
N ALA A 128 13.25 -8.83 3.25
CA ALA A 128 13.37 -8.56 4.68
C ALA A 128 14.84 -8.37 5.12
N ALA A 129 15.78 -9.10 4.54
CA ALA A 129 17.20 -8.88 4.79
C ALA A 129 17.65 -7.50 4.29
N ALA A 130 17.25 -7.10 3.07
CA ALA A 130 17.56 -5.78 2.53
C ALA A 130 16.91 -4.66 3.35
N ALA A 131 15.67 -4.83 3.81
CA ALA A 131 14.98 -3.87 4.66
C ALA A 131 15.71 -3.67 6.00
N ARG A 132 16.15 -4.76 6.65
CA ARG A 132 16.96 -4.69 7.89
C ARG A 132 18.31 -4.01 7.71
N GLU A 133 18.98 -4.18 6.54
CA GLU A 133 20.26 -3.50 6.25
C GLU A 133 20.14 -1.98 6.30
N VAL A 134 18.96 -1.42 6.01
CA VAL A 134 18.70 0.02 5.87
C VAL A 134 17.67 0.55 6.85
N ASP A 135 17.28 -0.25 7.84
CA ASP A 135 16.33 0.10 8.91
C ASP A 135 14.96 0.58 8.40
N VAL A 136 14.41 -0.15 7.41
CA VAL A 136 13.10 0.10 6.84
C VAL A 136 12.13 -1.02 7.24
N THR A 137 10.88 -0.69 7.47
CA THR A 137 9.81 -1.67 7.74
C THR A 137 9.28 -2.26 6.44
N LEU A 138 9.49 -3.57 6.22
CA LEU A 138 8.82 -4.31 5.15
C LEU A 138 7.40 -4.66 5.58
N ALA A 139 6.41 -4.43 4.71
CA ALA A 139 5.02 -4.79 4.93
C ALA A 139 4.49 -5.71 3.82
N LEU A 140 3.95 -6.88 4.19
CA LEU A 140 3.26 -7.78 3.25
C LEU A 140 1.79 -7.37 3.12
N GLU A 141 1.33 -7.17 1.90
CA GLU A 141 -0.07 -6.84 1.60
C GLU A 141 -0.84 -8.06 1.08
N PRO A 142 -1.88 -8.54 1.78
CA PRO A 142 -2.86 -9.45 1.23
C PRO A 142 -3.81 -8.71 0.28
N ALA A 143 -4.14 -9.32 -0.88
CA ALA A 143 -5.11 -8.75 -1.79
C ALA A 143 -6.49 -9.41 -1.67
N HIS A 144 -7.57 -8.71 -2.03
CA HIS A 144 -8.91 -9.29 -2.01
C HIS A 144 -8.99 -10.54 -2.90
N ARG A 145 -9.76 -11.54 -2.47
CA ARG A 145 -9.87 -12.85 -3.16
C ARG A 145 -10.27 -12.78 -4.63
N THR A 146 -10.98 -11.71 -5.05
CA THR A 146 -11.32 -11.49 -6.47
C THR A 146 -10.10 -11.15 -7.31
N GLN A 147 -8.99 -10.73 -6.70
CA GLN A 147 -7.74 -10.37 -7.36
C GLN A 147 -6.67 -11.47 -7.26
N ARG A 148 -7.09 -12.69 -6.92
CA ARG A 148 -6.19 -13.84 -6.77
C ARG A 148 -5.36 -14.14 -8.02
N GLU A 149 -5.95 -13.96 -9.19
CA GLU A 149 -5.31 -14.28 -10.48
C GLU A 149 -4.55 -13.08 -11.09
N THR A 150 -4.67 -11.91 -10.49
CA THR A 150 -4.07 -10.69 -11.03
C THR A 150 -3.03 -10.04 -10.12
N THR A 151 -3.28 -10.04 -8.81
CA THR A 151 -2.49 -9.23 -7.86
C THR A 151 -1.71 -10.05 -6.85
N SER A 152 -2.36 -11.01 -6.16
CA SER A 152 -1.71 -11.79 -5.10
C SER A 152 -2.44 -13.11 -4.89
N PHE A 153 -1.72 -14.21 -4.70
CA PHE A 153 -2.33 -15.47 -4.30
C PHE A 153 -2.59 -15.55 -2.78
N VAL A 154 -2.07 -14.62 -2.00
CA VAL A 154 -2.37 -14.44 -0.57
C VAL A 154 -3.57 -13.49 -0.45
N ASN A 155 -4.69 -14.03 0.05
CA ASN A 155 -5.99 -13.36 -0.03
C ASN A 155 -6.72 -13.20 1.31
N SER A 156 -6.00 -13.41 2.40
CA SER A 156 -6.53 -13.19 3.75
C SER A 156 -5.41 -12.81 4.72
N ILE A 157 -5.79 -12.22 5.84
CA ILE A 157 -4.89 -11.94 6.96
C ILE A 157 -4.24 -13.23 7.46
N GLU A 158 -5.02 -14.31 7.60
CA GLU A 158 -4.53 -15.59 8.08
C GLU A 158 -3.49 -16.20 7.13
N ASP A 159 -3.74 -16.16 5.80
CA ASP A 159 -2.80 -16.65 4.79
C ASP A 159 -1.49 -15.86 4.82
N ALA A 160 -1.56 -14.54 4.99
CA ALA A 160 -0.39 -13.67 5.07
C ALA A 160 0.46 -13.98 6.32
N LEU A 161 -0.17 -14.09 7.48
CA LEU A 161 0.52 -14.43 8.72
C LEU A 161 1.12 -15.84 8.67
N ALA A 162 0.42 -16.82 8.10
CA ALA A 162 0.93 -18.18 7.91
C ALA A 162 2.12 -18.22 6.93
N LEU A 163 2.08 -17.41 5.86
CA LEU A 163 3.20 -17.31 4.92
C LEU A 163 4.43 -16.69 5.59
N LEU A 164 4.27 -15.62 6.36
CA LEU A 164 5.36 -14.99 7.11
C LEU A 164 5.95 -15.91 8.16
N HIS A 165 5.11 -16.66 8.89
CA HIS A 165 5.56 -17.67 9.84
C HIS A 165 6.40 -18.76 9.19
N ASP A 166 5.94 -19.33 8.07
CA ASP A 166 6.68 -20.38 7.33
C ASP A 166 7.99 -19.81 6.70
N ALA A 167 8.01 -18.52 6.42
CA ALA A 167 9.23 -17.84 6.00
C ALA A 167 10.21 -17.58 7.18
N GLY A 168 9.77 -17.73 8.43
CA GLY A 168 10.53 -17.34 9.62
C GLY A 168 10.70 -15.83 9.75
N LEU A 169 9.66 -15.09 9.37
CA LEU A 169 9.61 -13.62 9.30
C LEU A 169 8.45 -13.07 10.15
N ASP A 170 8.29 -13.59 11.37
CA ASP A 170 7.21 -13.14 12.27
C ASP A 170 7.32 -11.65 12.66
N GLU A 171 8.47 -11.03 12.45
CA GLU A 171 8.68 -9.58 12.66
C GLU A 171 8.18 -8.71 11.50
N VAL A 172 7.98 -9.25 10.31
CA VAL A 172 7.47 -8.50 9.15
C VAL A 172 6.00 -8.17 9.37
N GLY A 173 5.65 -6.89 9.21
CA GLY A 173 4.29 -6.41 9.39
C GLY A 173 3.37 -6.70 8.20
N LEU A 174 2.09 -6.37 8.38
CA LEU A 174 1.10 -6.37 7.30
C LEU A 174 0.83 -4.93 6.86
N LEU A 175 0.70 -4.72 5.57
CA LEU A 175 -0.01 -3.56 5.06
C LEU A 175 -1.49 -3.90 5.06
N LEU A 176 -2.24 -3.20 5.91
CA LEU A 176 -3.69 -3.33 5.99
C LEU A 176 -4.33 -2.46 4.91
N ASP A 177 -4.64 -3.04 3.75
CA ASP A 177 -5.47 -2.36 2.76
C ASP A 177 -6.94 -2.65 3.04
N VAL A 178 -7.67 -1.61 3.46
CA VAL A 178 -9.09 -1.73 3.83
C VAL A 178 -9.95 -2.13 2.62
N TYR A 179 -9.62 -1.67 1.40
CA TYR A 179 -10.30 -2.11 0.18
C TYR A 179 -10.14 -3.62 -0.06
N HIS A 180 -8.99 -4.18 0.28
CA HIS A 180 -8.75 -5.62 0.09
C HIS A 180 -9.33 -6.50 1.19
N LEU A 181 -9.40 -5.98 2.41
CA LEU A 181 -9.68 -6.76 3.61
C LEU A 181 -10.99 -6.40 4.31
N TRP A 182 -11.85 -5.56 3.70
CA TRP A 182 -13.08 -5.08 4.33
C TRP A 182 -14.03 -6.21 4.78
N ASP A 183 -14.01 -7.35 4.11
CA ASP A 183 -14.85 -8.52 4.41
C ASP A 183 -14.04 -9.73 4.94
N ASP A 184 -12.75 -9.51 5.28
CA ASP A 184 -11.94 -10.55 5.93
C ASP A 184 -12.40 -10.75 7.38
N PRO A 185 -12.79 -11.98 7.78
CA PRO A 185 -13.28 -12.23 9.13
C PRO A 185 -12.24 -11.97 10.23
N ALA A 186 -10.93 -12.06 9.91
CA ALA A 186 -9.84 -11.81 10.85
C ALA A 186 -9.50 -10.32 11.05
N LEU A 187 -10.09 -9.41 10.26
CA LEU A 187 -9.79 -7.97 10.29
C LEU A 187 -9.93 -7.38 11.70
N TRP A 188 -11.05 -7.65 12.35
CA TRP A 188 -11.36 -7.07 13.66
C TRP A 188 -10.46 -7.62 14.77
N ASP A 189 -10.13 -8.91 14.71
CA ASP A 189 -9.19 -9.54 15.65
C ASP A 189 -7.76 -9.04 15.43
N LEU A 190 -7.33 -8.81 14.19
CA LEU A 190 -6.04 -8.19 13.88
C LEU A 190 -5.94 -6.81 14.53
N ILE A 191 -6.92 -5.92 14.27
CA ILE A 191 -6.90 -4.56 14.82
C ILE A 191 -6.96 -4.59 16.36
N ALA A 192 -7.87 -5.36 16.93
CA ALA A 192 -8.10 -5.34 18.37
C ALA A 192 -6.99 -6.00 19.21
N ARG A 193 -6.30 -7.01 18.68
CA ARG A 193 -5.38 -7.86 19.46
C ARG A 193 -3.95 -7.87 18.94
N ALA A 194 -3.74 -7.49 17.70
CA ALA A 194 -2.46 -7.59 17.03
C ALA A 194 -2.16 -6.34 16.17
N SER A 195 -2.64 -5.16 16.55
CA SER A 195 -2.40 -3.90 15.83
C SER A 195 -0.91 -3.59 15.65
N TYR A 196 -0.05 -4.11 16.53
CA TYR A 196 1.41 -4.03 16.37
C TYR A 196 1.94 -4.74 15.13
N ARG A 197 1.14 -5.59 14.48
CA ARG A 197 1.45 -6.25 13.20
C ARG A 197 1.09 -5.36 12.00
N ILE A 198 0.35 -4.26 12.20
CA ILE A 198 -0.05 -3.34 11.14
C ILE A 198 1.07 -2.34 10.93
N ALA A 199 1.86 -2.54 9.87
CA ALA A 199 3.01 -1.70 9.52
C ALA A 199 2.62 -0.47 8.71
N GLY A 200 1.45 -0.50 8.05
CA GLY A 200 0.89 0.60 7.27
C GLY A 200 -0.56 0.33 6.93
N VAL A 201 -1.27 1.36 6.51
CA VAL A 201 -2.67 1.26 6.11
C VAL A 201 -2.87 1.94 4.78
N HIS A 202 -3.34 1.20 3.75
CA HIS A 202 -3.98 1.78 2.57
C HIS A 202 -5.48 1.91 2.82
N PHE A 203 -6.02 3.07 2.52
CA PHE A 203 -7.36 3.44 2.97
C PHE A 203 -8.25 3.87 1.79
N ALA A 204 -9.13 2.99 1.38
CA ALA A 204 -10.16 3.22 0.39
C ALA A 204 -11.42 2.41 0.73
N ASP A 205 -12.52 2.67 0.04
CA ASP A 205 -13.74 1.91 0.26
C ASP A 205 -14.07 1.01 -0.93
N TRP A 206 -14.78 -0.08 -0.65
CA TRP A 206 -15.30 -0.99 -1.67
C TRP A 206 -16.61 -0.44 -2.24
N PRO A 207 -16.75 -0.29 -3.58
CA PRO A 207 -17.91 0.34 -4.17
C PRO A 207 -19.22 -0.43 -3.91
N THR A 208 -20.33 0.31 -3.77
CA THR A 208 -21.67 -0.26 -3.60
C THR A 208 -22.24 -0.82 -4.89
N GLU A 209 -21.78 -0.35 -6.04
CA GLU A 209 -22.26 -0.73 -7.35
C GLU A 209 -21.77 -2.13 -7.73
N ALA A 210 -22.70 -3.05 -8.03
CA ALA A 210 -22.36 -4.43 -8.38
C ALA A 210 -21.53 -4.50 -9.68
N GLY A 211 -20.43 -5.23 -9.63
CA GLY A 211 -19.51 -5.39 -10.76
C GLY A 211 -18.49 -4.27 -10.95
N ARG A 212 -18.57 -3.23 -10.15
CA ARG A 212 -17.56 -2.17 -10.09
C ARG A 212 -16.36 -2.66 -9.26
N THR A 213 -15.15 -2.40 -9.75
CA THR A 213 -13.90 -2.85 -9.12
C THR A 213 -12.90 -1.73 -8.88
N ASP A 214 -13.16 -0.50 -9.34
CA ASP A 214 -12.38 0.67 -8.97
C ASP A 214 -12.72 1.11 -7.53
N ARG A 215 -11.72 1.67 -6.85
CA ARG A 215 -11.89 2.12 -5.47
C ARG A 215 -12.72 3.39 -5.40
N VAL A 216 -13.45 3.57 -4.31
CA VAL A 216 -14.14 4.82 -3.97
C VAL A 216 -13.53 5.45 -2.73
N LEU A 217 -13.83 6.73 -2.49
CA LEU A 217 -13.33 7.42 -1.32
C LEU A 217 -13.84 6.78 -0.02
N PRO A 218 -13.05 6.84 1.06
CA PRO A 218 -13.47 6.32 2.36
C PRO A 218 -14.82 6.90 2.80
N GLY A 219 -15.76 6.02 3.17
CA GLY A 219 -17.14 6.36 3.54
C GLY A 219 -18.13 6.36 2.39
N GLU A 220 -17.71 6.18 1.15
CA GLU A 220 -18.60 6.13 -0.02
C GLU A 220 -19.02 4.69 -0.42
N GLY A 221 -18.54 3.70 0.29
CA GLY A 221 -18.73 2.28 -0.06
C GLY A 221 -19.36 1.43 1.03
N VAL A 222 -19.03 0.15 1.04
CA VAL A 222 -19.52 -0.86 1.98
C VAL A 222 -18.45 -1.40 2.95
N GLY A 223 -17.22 -0.90 2.88
CA GLY A 223 -16.04 -1.39 3.60
C GLY A 223 -15.99 -1.04 5.09
N ARG A 224 -17.04 -0.42 5.65
CA ARG A 224 -17.13 -0.06 7.07
C ARG A 224 -15.94 0.78 7.55
N THR A 225 -15.49 1.70 6.71
CA THR A 225 -14.26 2.49 6.92
C THR A 225 -14.30 3.30 8.22
N LYS A 226 -15.47 3.82 8.64
CA LYS A 226 -15.60 4.52 9.94
C LYS A 226 -15.29 3.59 11.11
N GLU A 227 -15.86 2.39 11.11
CA GLU A 227 -15.62 1.40 12.16
C GLU A 227 -14.15 0.95 12.20
N VAL A 228 -13.48 0.85 11.03
CA VAL A 228 -12.04 0.55 10.95
C VAL A 228 -11.23 1.66 11.61
N VAL A 229 -11.52 2.94 11.30
CA VAL A 229 -10.86 4.09 11.94
C VAL A 229 -11.04 4.06 13.46
N ASP A 230 -12.27 3.84 13.93
CA ASP A 230 -12.57 3.78 15.37
C ASP A 230 -11.82 2.63 16.06
N ALA A 231 -11.76 1.46 15.42
CA ALA A 231 -11.05 0.31 15.95
C ALA A 231 -9.52 0.54 16.00
N LEU A 232 -8.93 1.13 14.96
CA LEU A 232 -7.50 1.51 14.94
C LEU A 232 -7.19 2.51 16.04
N ALA A 233 -8.03 3.54 16.21
CA ALA A 233 -7.87 4.52 17.29
C ALA A 233 -7.95 3.87 18.67
N LEU A 234 -8.92 2.98 18.91
CA LEU A 234 -9.08 2.25 20.17
C LEU A 234 -7.93 1.29 20.46
N SER A 235 -7.29 0.73 19.45
CA SER A 235 -6.11 -0.15 19.59
C SER A 235 -4.84 0.61 19.95
N GLY A 236 -4.85 1.95 19.84
CA GLY A 236 -3.68 2.79 20.02
C GLY A 236 -2.74 2.83 18.83
N TRP A 237 -3.17 2.32 17.65
CA TRP A 237 -2.40 2.46 16.42
C TRP A 237 -2.35 3.94 16.00
N ASP A 238 -1.17 4.45 15.66
CA ASP A 238 -0.91 5.89 15.45
C ASP A 238 -0.25 6.24 14.10
N GLY A 239 -0.14 5.27 13.19
CA GLY A 239 0.38 5.47 11.85
C GLY A 239 -0.50 6.33 10.93
N SER A 240 -0.19 6.33 9.66
CA SER A 240 -0.89 7.12 8.63
C SER A 240 -2.03 6.34 7.97
N LEU A 241 -3.20 6.96 7.84
CA LEU A 241 -4.26 6.52 6.94
C LEU A 241 -3.93 7.04 5.53
N ASP A 242 -3.38 6.19 4.69
CA ASP A 242 -2.92 6.52 3.35
C ASP A 242 -4.03 6.28 2.33
N VAL A 243 -4.74 7.34 1.92
CA VAL A 243 -5.86 7.24 0.98
C VAL A 243 -5.36 6.83 -0.40
N GLU A 244 -5.73 5.62 -0.84
CA GLU A 244 -5.24 5.02 -2.08
C GLU A 244 -6.37 4.68 -3.04
N ILE A 245 -6.52 5.48 -4.10
CA ILE A 245 -7.62 5.36 -5.05
C ILE A 245 -7.13 4.92 -6.43
N PHE A 246 -7.27 3.63 -6.71
CA PHE A 246 -7.25 3.11 -8.08
C PHE A 246 -8.61 3.37 -8.72
N SER A 247 -8.62 4.08 -9.84
CA SER A 247 -9.84 4.54 -10.48
C SER A 247 -9.84 4.31 -12.00
N GLU A 248 -11.01 4.33 -12.60
CA GLU A 248 -11.13 4.48 -14.05
C GLU A 248 -10.75 5.92 -14.48
N PRO A 249 -10.20 6.10 -15.69
CA PRO A 249 -9.69 7.39 -16.16
C PRO A 249 -10.72 8.52 -16.19
N ASP A 250 -12.01 8.20 -16.31
CA ASP A 250 -13.13 9.15 -16.37
C ASP A 250 -13.83 9.38 -15.02
N ARG A 251 -13.28 8.82 -13.94
CA ARG A 251 -13.83 8.93 -12.58
C ARG A 251 -12.89 9.74 -11.66
N PHE A 252 -12.41 9.16 -10.57
CA PHE A 252 -11.57 9.91 -9.62
C PHE A 252 -10.29 10.44 -10.28
N TRP A 253 -9.66 9.66 -11.16
CA TRP A 253 -8.48 10.08 -11.91
C TRP A 253 -8.72 11.18 -12.94
N ALA A 254 -9.99 11.54 -13.24
CA ALA A 254 -10.32 12.68 -14.09
C ALA A 254 -10.17 14.03 -13.38
N HIS A 255 -10.10 14.06 -12.05
CA HIS A 255 -9.98 15.30 -11.30
C HIS A 255 -8.58 15.90 -11.40
N PRO A 256 -8.44 17.24 -11.50
CA PRO A 256 -7.19 17.92 -11.25
C PRO A 256 -6.64 17.56 -9.87
N VAL A 257 -5.32 17.54 -9.73
CA VAL A 257 -4.62 17.08 -8.51
C VAL A 257 -5.09 17.81 -7.25
N ASP A 258 -5.30 19.12 -7.32
CA ASP A 258 -5.74 19.95 -6.19
C ASP A 258 -7.20 19.65 -5.79
N GLU A 259 -8.06 19.31 -6.75
CA GLU A 259 -9.43 18.88 -6.48
C GLU A 259 -9.45 17.45 -5.89
N ALA A 260 -8.69 16.53 -6.47
CA ALA A 260 -8.55 15.16 -5.97
C ALA A 260 -8.08 15.15 -4.51
N ALA A 261 -7.02 15.93 -4.20
CA ALA A 261 -6.48 16.06 -2.85
C ALA A 261 -7.52 16.61 -1.86
N ARG A 262 -8.24 17.69 -2.22
CA ARG A 262 -9.27 18.26 -1.33
C ARG A 262 -10.44 17.29 -1.09
N ARG A 263 -10.87 16.53 -2.10
CA ARG A 263 -11.94 15.54 -1.98
C ARG A 263 -11.52 14.38 -1.09
N ALA A 264 -10.31 13.85 -1.29
CA ALA A 264 -9.77 12.77 -0.48
C ALA A 264 -9.63 13.20 0.99
N LEU A 265 -9.08 14.39 1.25
CA LEU A 265 -8.96 14.92 2.61
C LEU A 265 -10.33 15.08 3.28
N ALA A 266 -11.31 15.66 2.57
CA ALA A 266 -12.66 15.84 3.11
C ALA A 266 -13.30 14.50 3.50
N ALA A 267 -13.14 13.47 2.66
CA ALA A 267 -13.69 12.14 2.91
C ALA A 267 -13.03 11.47 4.15
N VAL A 268 -11.69 11.41 4.21
CA VAL A 268 -11.01 10.76 5.33
C VAL A 268 -11.17 11.55 6.63
N SER A 269 -11.12 12.89 6.60
CA SER A 269 -11.28 13.73 7.80
C SER A 269 -12.67 13.56 8.44
N ALA A 270 -13.70 13.32 7.65
CA ALA A 270 -15.06 13.08 8.18
C ALA A 270 -15.15 11.78 9.01
N LEU A 271 -14.20 10.86 8.86
CA LEU A 271 -14.18 9.57 9.57
C LEU A 271 -13.31 9.60 10.85
N VAL A 272 -12.41 10.56 10.98
CA VAL A 272 -11.42 10.64 12.08
C VAL A 272 -11.93 11.47 13.27
N VAL A 273 -13.16 11.98 13.22
CA VAL A 273 -13.76 12.86 14.27
C VAL A 273 -14.29 12.04 15.43
#